data_dbf0e33cc0122a70c01de703bf1c2e27
#
_entry.id   dbf0e33cc0122a70c01de703bf1c2e27
#
_cell.length_a   1.000
_cell.length_b   1.000
_cell.length_c   1.000
_cell.angle_alpha   90.00
_cell.angle_beta   90.00
_cell.angle_gamma   90.00
#
_symmetry.space_group_name_H-M   'P 1'
#
loop_
_entity.id
_entity.type
_entity.pdbx_description
1 polymer ?
#
loop_
_entity_poly.entity_id
_entity_poly.type
_entity_poly.pdbx_seq_one_letter_code
_entity_poly.pdbx_strand_id
1 'polypeptide(L)'
;MPAYRSRTSTHGRNMAGARGLWRATGMKDGDFGKPIIAIANSFTQFVPGHVHLKDLGQLVAREVEKAGGVAKEFNTIAVDDGIAMGHDGMLYSLPSREIIADSVEYMVNAHCADALVCISNCDKITPGMLMAALRLNIPAVFVSGGPMEAGKITVGAKVKKVDLIDAMVAAADSAVSDEEVAVMERSACPTCGSCSGMFTANSMNCLTEALGLSLPGNGTIVATHADRKRLFVEAGHLVVDLARRYYEQDDESVLPRSIANFAAFENAMTLDISMGGSTNTVLHLLAAAYEGKVDFTMSDIDRLSRRVPVLCKVAPSVPDVHVEDVHRAGGIMGILGELDRAGLLNPETPMVHAESLSAALARNDIKRGAGASVRDFFLAAPGGVPTQVAFSQAARYEGLDEDRAGGVIRDVEHAFSKDGGLAVLYGNIAEDGCIVKTAGVDASILKFTGPAKIFESQDDSVLGILNGGVVAGDVVVIRYEGPRGGPGMQEMLYPTSYLKSKGLGKACALITDGRFSGGTSGLSIGHVSPEAAEGGAIGLVQEGDRIEIDIPARTIKLLVSDEELAHRRAAMQHKGAEAWRPTKPRKRQITTALRAYAALTTSAARGAVREIPERLR
;
A
#
# COMPACT_ATOMS: atom_id res chain seq x y z
N MET A 1 19.88 -16.36 25.42
CA MET A 1 19.46 -14.94 25.55
C MET A 1 20.45 -14.06 24.80
N PRO A 2 20.06 -13.43 23.73
CA PRO A 2 20.92 -12.48 23.03
C PRO A 2 21.17 -11.24 23.91
N ALA A 3 22.34 -10.65 23.78
CA ALA A 3 22.62 -9.37 24.45
C ALA A 3 21.96 -8.23 23.69
N TYR A 4 21.55 -7.17 24.38
CA TYR A 4 21.12 -5.93 23.73
C TYR A 4 22.17 -5.47 22.71
N ARG A 5 21.77 -5.15 21.48
CA ARG A 5 22.67 -4.66 20.41
C ARG A 5 23.35 -3.36 20.81
N SER A 6 22.64 -2.50 21.54
CA SER A 6 23.12 -1.23 22.05
C SER A 6 24.34 -1.35 22.98
N ARG A 7 24.58 -2.52 23.56
CA ARG A 7 25.80 -2.78 24.36
C ARG A 7 27.09 -2.54 23.56
N THR A 8 27.05 -2.71 22.24
CA THR A 8 28.19 -2.42 21.35
C THR A 8 28.72 -1.00 21.54
N SER A 9 27.86 -0.01 21.74
CA SER A 9 28.24 1.40 21.91
C SER A 9 28.11 1.93 23.34
N THR A 10 27.41 1.17 24.23
CA THR A 10 27.13 1.61 25.60
C THR A 10 27.99 0.95 26.66
N HIS A 11 28.67 -0.17 26.37
CA HIS A 11 29.45 -0.94 27.33
C HIS A 11 30.93 -1.02 27.00
N GLY A 12 31.73 -1.28 28.05
CA GLY A 12 33.19 -1.46 27.94
C GLY A 12 33.98 -0.15 27.93
N ARG A 13 35.21 -0.24 28.42
CA ARG A 13 36.10 0.94 28.58
C ARG A 13 36.38 1.66 27.26
N ASN A 14 36.56 0.89 26.18
CA ASN A 14 36.85 1.43 24.85
C ASN A 14 35.70 2.25 24.23
N MET A 15 34.46 2.08 24.73
CA MET A 15 33.30 2.82 24.28
C MET A 15 33.04 4.11 25.08
N ALA A 16 34.03 4.60 25.82
CA ALA A 16 33.91 5.85 26.59
C ALA A 16 33.56 7.06 25.69
N GLY A 17 34.16 7.14 24.49
CA GLY A 17 33.86 8.17 23.50
C GLY A 17 32.39 8.10 23.01
N ALA A 18 31.93 6.91 22.64
CA ALA A 18 30.53 6.69 22.22
C ALA A 18 29.56 7.05 23.36
N ARG A 19 29.83 6.64 24.61
CA ARG A 19 28.99 7.04 25.75
C ARG A 19 29.00 8.55 25.99
N GLY A 20 30.15 9.22 25.77
CA GLY A 20 30.20 10.69 25.82
C GLY A 20 29.23 11.35 24.82
N LEU A 21 29.18 10.82 23.59
CA LEU A 21 28.23 11.29 22.57
C LEU A 21 26.78 10.94 22.93
N TRP A 22 26.51 9.73 23.44
CA TRP A 22 25.17 9.39 23.94
C TRP A 22 24.71 10.32 25.05
N ARG A 23 25.61 10.75 25.96
CA ARG A 23 25.29 11.76 26.99
C ARG A 23 24.94 13.11 26.36
N ALA A 24 25.65 13.52 25.34
CA ALA A 24 25.36 14.75 24.59
C ALA A 24 23.99 14.72 23.92
N THR A 25 23.45 13.52 23.62
CA THR A 25 22.05 13.35 23.16
C THR A 25 21.03 13.22 24.30
N GLY A 26 21.42 13.47 25.55
CA GLY A 26 20.54 13.49 26.71
C GLY A 26 20.50 12.22 27.57
N MET A 27 21.25 11.15 27.24
CA MET A 27 21.31 9.94 28.07
C MET A 27 22.03 10.22 29.41
N LYS A 28 21.48 9.67 30.49
CA LYS A 28 21.98 9.76 31.87
C LYS A 28 22.60 8.44 32.31
N ASP A 29 23.25 8.41 33.47
CA ASP A 29 23.88 7.20 34.01
C ASP A 29 22.92 6.01 34.12
N GLY A 30 21.71 6.25 34.57
CA GLY A 30 20.68 5.23 34.72
C GLY A 30 20.05 4.73 33.41
N ASP A 31 20.45 5.26 32.26
CA ASP A 31 19.93 4.84 30.95
C ASP A 31 20.82 3.80 30.28
N PHE A 32 22.09 3.75 30.66
CA PHE A 32 23.01 2.74 30.15
C PHE A 32 22.64 1.35 30.70
N GLY A 33 22.31 0.44 29.80
CA GLY A 33 21.83 -0.91 30.13
C GLY A 33 20.35 -1.14 29.85
N LYS A 34 19.59 -0.07 29.61
CA LYS A 34 18.20 -0.17 29.10
C LYS A 34 18.21 -0.40 27.57
N PRO A 35 17.16 -1.00 26.99
CA PRO A 35 17.04 -1.11 25.54
C PRO A 35 16.91 0.28 24.90
N ILE A 36 17.65 0.49 23.81
CA ILE A 36 17.53 1.70 22.97
C ILE A 36 16.49 1.40 21.89
N ILE A 37 15.40 2.13 21.92
CA ILE A 37 14.27 2.02 20.99
C ILE A 37 14.41 3.11 19.93
N ALA A 38 14.62 2.70 18.67
CA ALA A 38 14.57 3.59 17.53
C ALA A 38 13.11 3.92 17.18
N ILE A 39 12.81 5.20 16.98
CA ILE A 39 11.50 5.65 16.49
C ILE A 39 11.74 6.22 15.09
N ALA A 40 11.39 5.43 14.08
CA ALA A 40 11.43 5.87 12.69
C ALA A 40 10.15 6.65 12.39
N ASN A 41 10.25 7.97 12.35
CA ASN A 41 9.15 8.86 11.99
C ASN A 41 9.27 9.28 10.51
N SER A 42 8.15 9.57 9.88
CA SER A 42 8.10 10.03 8.49
C SER A 42 7.43 11.41 8.35
N PHE A 43 7.52 12.24 9.39
CA PHE A 43 7.01 13.60 9.36
C PHE A 43 7.56 14.39 8.17
N THR A 44 6.67 15.09 7.47
CA THR A 44 7.00 16.10 6.47
C THR A 44 5.83 17.04 6.27
N GLN A 45 6.09 18.25 5.80
CA GLN A 45 5.05 19.24 5.42
C GLN A 45 4.55 19.03 3.98
N PHE A 46 5.17 18.17 3.20
CA PHE A 46 4.79 17.90 1.80
C PHE A 46 3.65 16.89 1.64
N VAL A 47 3.28 16.18 2.69
CA VAL A 47 2.34 15.04 2.60
C VAL A 47 1.20 15.23 3.60
N PRO A 48 -0.07 15.37 3.16
CA PRO A 48 -1.22 15.55 4.07
C PRO A 48 -1.32 14.48 5.15
N GLY A 49 -0.97 13.24 4.79
CA GLY A 49 -0.92 12.10 5.72
C GLY A 49 0.18 12.18 6.77
N HIS A 50 1.13 13.13 6.67
CA HIS A 50 2.33 13.19 7.50
C HIS A 50 2.52 14.51 8.24
N VAL A 51 1.78 15.57 7.91
CA VAL A 51 1.93 16.91 8.53
C VAL A 51 1.72 16.90 10.04
N HIS A 52 0.90 15.99 10.56
CA HIS A 52 0.59 15.85 11.98
C HIS A 52 1.52 14.90 12.74
N LEU A 53 2.45 14.19 12.06
CA LEU A 53 3.31 13.19 12.69
C LEU A 53 4.44 13.80 13.53
N LYS A 54 4.73 15.10 13.40
CA LYS A 54 5.85 15.78 14.05
C LYS A 54 5.88 15.52 15.57
N ASP A 55 4.75 15.70 16.25
CA ASP A 55 4.67 15.57 17.70
C ASP A 55 4.35 14.15 18.16
N LEU A 56 3.98 13.25 17.24
CA LEU A 56 3.61 11.88 17.55
C LEU A 56 4.81 11.01 17.87
N GLY A 57 5.96 11.26 17.23
CA GLY A 57 7.22 10.62 17.60
C GLY A 57 7.61 10.96 19.04
N GLN A 58 7.46 12.22 19.46
CA GLN A 58 7.71 12.65 20.84
C GLN A 58 6.69 12.08 21.84
N LEU A 59 5.44 11.84 21.43
CA LEU A 59 4.47 11.11 22.24
C LEU A 59 4.95 9.69 22.50
N VAL A 60 5.32 8.94 21.45
CA VAL A 60 5.85 7.58 21.57
C VAL A 60 7.13 7.57 22.41
N ALA A 61 8.04 8.54 22.21
CA ALA A 61 9.28 8.64 22.99
C ALA A 61 9.02 8.71 24.49
N ARG A 62 8.09 9.56 24.91
CA ARG A 62 7.69 9.65 26.33
C ARG A 62 7.12 8.36 26.88
N GLU A 63 6.36 7.63 26.07
CA GLU A 63 5.76 6.35 26.51
C GLU A 63 6.80 5.21 26.56
N VAL A 64 7.77 5.18 25.63
CA VAL A 64 8.93 4.30 25.70
C VAL A 64 9.75 4.54 26.97
N GLU A 65 10.00 5.81 27.33
CA GLU A 65 10.73 6.16 28.56
C GLU A 65 9.95 5.75 29.83
N LYS A 66 8.64 5.95 29.87
CA LYS A 66 7.78 5.47 30.96
C LYS A 66 7.81 3.95 31.11
N ALA A 67 7.89 3.21 30.00
CA ALA A 67 8.01 1.77 29.98
C ALA A 67 9.43 1.28 30.37
N GLY A 68 10.40 2.19 30.51
CA GLY A 68 11.76 1.90 30.94
C GLY A 68 12.75 1.63 29.81
N GLY A 69 12.44 2.02 28.58
CA GLY A 69 13.36 2.08 27.44
C GLY A 69 14.06 3.42 27.34
N VAL A 70 14.97 3.55 26.34
CA VAL A 70 15.60 4.80 25.92
C VAL A 70 15.12 5.10 24.50
N ALA A 71 14.36 6.16 24.30
CA ALA A 71 13.86 6.54 23.00
C ALA A 71 14.86 7.37 22.19
N LYS A 72 15.02 7.03 20.90
CA LYS A 72 15.78 7.83 19.93
C LYS A 72 15.01 7.94 18.63
N GLU A 73 14.48 9.14 18.39
CA GLU A 73 13.70 9.45 17.18
C GLU A 73 14.60 9.92 16.05
N PHE A 74 14.28 9.52 14.83
CA PHE A 74 14.82 10.04 13.59
C PHE A 74 13.73 10.07 12.51
N ASN A 75 13.95 10.87 11.46
CA ASN A 75 13.03 10.95 10.33
C ASN A 75 13.59 10.26 9.10
N THR A 76 12.72 9.58 8.35
CA THR A 76 12.94 9.23 6.95
C THR A 76 12.12 10.13 6.03
N ILE A 77 12.33 10.03 4.71
CA ILE A 77 11.58 10.80 3.71
C ILE A 77 10.16 10.26 3.53
N ALA A 78 9.29 11.11 3.00
CA ALA A 78 7.98 10.71 2.48
C ALA A 78 7.70 11.48 1.19
N VAL A 79 7.24 10.79 0.15
CA VAL A 79 6.78 11.35 -1.12
C VAL A 79 5.26 11.20 -1.18
N ASP A 80 4.55 12.24 -1.59
CA ASP A 80 3.10 12.20 -1.78
C ASP A 80 2.75 11.77 -3.20
N ASP A 81 2.10 10.61 -3.33
CA ASP A 81 1.69 10.07 -4.62
C ASP A 81 0.58 10.94 -5.26
N GLY A 82 -0.32 11.50 -4.48
CA GLY A 82 -1.42 12.36 -4.97
C GLY A 82 -0.90 13.65 -5.59
N ILE A 83 0.02 14.35 -4.90
CA ILE A 83 0.64 15.58 -5.41
C ILE A 83 1.56 15.29 -6.60
N ALA A 84 2.21 14.13 -6.61
CA ALA A 84 3.10 13.72 -7.71
C ALA A 84 2.35 13.15 -8.93
N MET A 85 1.05 12.91 -8.82
CA MET A 85 0.24 12.27 -9.86
C MET A 85 0.17 13.13 -11.13
N GLY A 86 0.43 12.49 -12.29
CA GLY A 86 0.28 13.12 -13.61
C GLY A 86 1.47 13.94 -14.09
N HIS A 87 2.59 13.92 -13.37
CA HIS A 87 3.84 14.57 -13.81
C HIS A 87 5.08 13.74 -13.39
N ASP A 88 6.27 14.15 -13.83
CA ASP A 88 7.54 13.42 -13.60
C ASP A 88 7.88 13.19 -12.11
N GLY A 89 7.29 13.91 -11.18
CA GLY A 89 7.41 13.66 -9.74
C GLY A 89 7.01 12.24 -9.34
N MET A 90 6.06 11.64 -10.08
CA MET A 90 5.58 10.28 -9.81
C MET A 90 6.62 9.20 -10.06
N LEU A 91 7.65 9.46 -10.85
CA LEU A 91 8.80 8.55 -11.05
C LEU A 91 9.56 8.29 -9.75
N TYR A 92 9.52 9.21 -8.78
CA TYR A 92 10.22 9.10 -7.49
C TYR A 92 9.42 8.35 -6.43
N SER A 93 8.12 8.15 -6.63
CA SER A 93 7.25 7.52 -5.64
C SER A 93 7.71 6.10 -5.28
N LEU A 94 7.67 5.14 -6.21
CA LEU A 94 8.07 3.76 -5.91
C LEU A 94 9.54 3.63 -5.50
N PRO A 95 10.52 4.29 -6.14
CA PRO A 95 11.91 4.27 -5.69
C PRO A 95 12.12 4.78 -4.26
N SER A 96 11.28 5.70 -3.77
CA SER A 96 11.37 6.20 -2.39
C SER A 96 11.18 5.10 -1.36
N ARG A 97 10.39 4.05 -1.65
CA ARG A 97 10.21 2.87 -0.80
C ARG A 97 11.55 2.22 -0.44
N GLU A 98 12.43 2.06 -1.42
CA GLU A 98 13.77 1.48 -1.23
C GLU A 98 14.66 2.39 -0.37
N ILE A 99 14.60 3.71 -0.62
CA ILE A 99 15.38 4.70 0.15
C ILE A 99 14.89 4.76 1.60
N ILE A 100 13.59 4.67 1.82
CA ILE A 100 13.01 4.62 3.17
C ILE A 100 13.52 3.37 3.90
N ALA A 101 13.47 2.20 3.26
CA ALA A 101 13.99 0.97 3.84
C ALA A 101 15.47 1.08 4.21
N ASP A 102 16.30 1.61 3.30
CA ASP A 102 17.72 1.82 3.54
C ASP A 102 17.97 2.82 4.68
N SER A 103 17.25 3.96 4.70
CA SER A 103 17.46 4.99 5.71
C SER A 103 17.19 4.46 7.13
N VAL A 104 16.14 3.64 7.29
CA VAL A 104 15.81 3.01 8.58
C VAL A 104 16.88 1.97 8.94
N GLU A 105 17.29 1.14 7.99
CA GLU A 105 18.35 0.15 8.20
C GLU A 105 19.67 0.80 8.60
N TYR A 106 20.11 1.87 7.92
CA TYR A 106 21.32 2.63 8.24
C TYR A 106 21.29 3.17 9.66
N MET A 107 20.21 3.86 10.04
CA MET A 107 20.09 4.46 11.36
C MET A 107 20.12 3.41 12.48
N VAL A 108 19.36 2.34 12.32
CA VAL A 108 19.24 1.28 13.32
C VAL A 108 20.54 0.48 13.46
N ASN A 109 21.17 0.12 12.34
CA ASN A 109 22.42 -0.67 12.37
C ASN A 109 23.63 0.16 12.83
N ALA A 110 23.77 1.41 12.33
CA ALA A 110 24.89 2.27 12.72
C ALA A 110 24.89 2.60 14.23
N HIS A 111 23.71 2.76 14.82
CA HIS A 111 23.54 3.11 16.23
C HIS A 111 23.22 1.90 17.12
N CYS A 112 23.13 0.71 16.54
CA CYS A 112 22.84 -0.55 17.24
C CYS A 112 21.59 -0.47 18.12
N ALA A 113 20.48 0.09 17.61
CA ALA A 113 19.21 0.12 18.35
C ALA A 113 18.67 -1.30 18.55
N ASP A 114 17.98 -1.52 19.67
CA ASP A 114 17.51 -2.84 20.10
C ASP A 114 16.11 -3.19 19.56
N ALA A 115 15.27 -2.18 19.36
CA ALA A 115 13.93 -2.37 18.81
C ALA A 115 13.48 -1.12 18.03
N LEU A 116 12.36 -1.21 17.32
CA LEU A 116 11.93 -0.22 16.35
C LEU A 116 10.43 0.09 16.50
N VAL A 117 10.06 1.36 16.54
CA VAL A 117 8.69 1.82 16.27
C VAL A 117 8.66 2.50 14.91
N CYS A 118 7.74 2.06 14.04
CA CYS A 118 7.54 2.63 12.71
C CYS A 118 6.31 3.54 12.72
N ILE A 119 6.50 4.86 12.58
CA ILE A 119 5.43 5.84 12.43
C ILE A 119 5.33 6.22 10.96
N SER A 120 4.42 5.57 10.26
CA SER A 120 4.18 5.71 8.82
C SER A 120 2.75 6.15 8.54
N ASN A 121 2.40 6.44 7.30
CA ASN A 121 0.99 6.64 6.94
C ASN A 121 0.70 6.44 5.45
N CYS A 122 1.51 7.00 4.53
CA CYS A 122 1.22 6.99 3.09
C CYS A 122 1.88 5.85 2.32
N ASP A 123 1.59 5.79 1.04
CA ASP A 123 1.70 4.70 0.08
C ASP A 123 3.01 3.92 0.09
N LYS A 124 4.14 4.60 0.07
CA LYS A 124 5.47 3.97 -0.05
C LYS A 124 6.20 3.90 1.28
N ILE A 125 5.72 4.68 2.27
CA ILE A 125 6.36 4.81 3.57
C ILE A 125 6.10 3.56 4.42
N THR A 126 4.84 3.15 4.54
CA THR A 126 4.49 1.94 5.28
C THR A 126 5.20 0.70 4.72
N PRO A 127 5.17 0.41 3.41
CA PRO A 127 5.91 -0.75 2.88
C PRO A 127 7.44 -0.57 2.97
N GLY A 128 7.98 0.64 2.82
CA GLY A 128 9.42 0.87 3.01
C GLY A 128 9.90 0.57 4.43
N MET A 129 9.15 1.01 5.44
CA MET A 129 9.44 0.68 6.84
C MET A 129 9.21 -0.82 7.13
N LEU A 130 8.21 -1.46 6.50
CA LEU A 130 7.98 -2.90 6.62
C LEU A 130 9.16 -3.71 6.07
N MET A 131 9.70 -3.32 4.90
CA MET A 131 10.92 -3.91 4.35
C MET A 131 12.09 -3.77 5.32
N ALA A 132 12.29 -2.59 5.91
CA ALA A 132 13.35 -2.37 6.89
C ALA A 132 13.18 -3.22 8.15
N ALA A 133 11.98 -3.30 8.71
CA ALA A 133 11.70 -4.12 9.90
C ALA A 133 11.99 -5.60 9.64
N LEU A 134 11.63 -6.11 8.46
CA LEU A 134 11.90 -7.49 8.05
C LEU A 134 13.39 -7.75 7.76
N ARG A 135 14.12 -6.77 7.18
CA ARG A 135 15.59 -6.86 7.03
C ARG A 135 16.31 -6.94 8.37
N LEU A 136 15.97 -6.02 9.26
CA LEU A 136 16.60 -5.88 10.57
C LEU A 136 16.28 -7.05 11.50
N ASN A 137 15.06 -7.54 11.44
CA ASN A 137 14.52 -8.62 12.27
C ASN A 137 14.79 -8.42 13.77
N ILE A 138 14.57 -7.23 14.27
CA ILE A 138 14.54 -6.87 15.69
C ILE A 138 13.10 -6.56 16.09
N PRO A 139 12.71 -6.65 17.37
CA PRO A 139 11.35 -6.35 17.80
C PRO A 139 10.85 -5.02 17.23
N ALA A 140 9.68 -5.03 16.59
CA ALA A 140 9.15 -3.86 15.90
C ALA A 140 7.62 -3.75 16.04
N VAL A 141 7.14 -2.51 16.16
CA VAL A 141 5.71 -2.17 16.20
C VAL A 141 5.41 -1.08 15.20
N PHE A 142 4.32 -1.23 14.44
CA PHE A 142 3.82 -0.22 13.51
C PHE A 142 2.66 0.56 14.14
N VAL A 143 2.69 1.88 13.99
CA VAL A 143 1.59 2.76 14.32
C VAL A 143 1.46 3.84 13.25
N SER A 144 0.35 3.84 12.51
CA SER A 144 0.16 4.78 11.41
C SER A 144 -0.47 6.10 11.88
N GLY A 145 -0.27 7.16 11.07
CA GLY A 145 -0.90 8.46 11.31
C GLY A 145 -2.42 8.44 11.19
N GLY A 146 -2.99 7.48 10.50
CA GLY A 146 -4.43 7.28 10.30
C GLY A 146 -4.99 7.93 9.04
N PRO A 147 -6.17 7.47 8.57
CA PRO A 147 -6.87 8.04 7.45
C PRO A 147 -7.42 9.44 7.77
N MET A 148 -7.56 10.28 6.74
CA MET A 148 -8.34 11.52 6.84
C MET A 148 -9.83 11.21 6.85
N GLU A 149 -10.62 12.17 7.30
CA GLU A 149 -12.08 12.13 7.17
C GLU A 149 -12.50 12.29 5.69
N ALA A 150 -13.61 11.69 5.30
CA ALA A 150 -14.18 11.91 3.98
C ALA A 150 -14.61 13.37 3.79
N GLY A 151 -14.29 13.95 2.64
CA GLY A 151 -14.78 15.26 2.25
C GLY A 151 -16.31 15.27 2.08
N LYS A 152 -16.92 16.45 2.22
CA LYS A 152 -18.37 16.60 2.08
C LYS A 152 -18.70 17.86 1.30
N ILE A 153 -19.59 17.74 0.33
CA ILE A 153 -20.19 18.87 -0.40
C ILE A 153 -21.71 18.81 -0.31
N THR A 154 -22.34 19.97 -0.39
CA THR A 154 -23.81 20.05 -0.45
C THR A 154 -24.23 20.25 -1.90
N VAL A 155 -25.01 19.32 -2.44
CA VAL A 155 -25.59 19.40 -3.78
C VAL A 155 -27.12 19.46 -3.64
N GLY A 156 -27.70 20.63 -3.84
CA GLY A 156 -29.09 20.90 -3.53
C GLY A 156 -29.37 20.73 -2.03
N ALA A 157 -30.26 19.80 -1.66
CA ALA A 157 -30.60 19.48 -0.28
C ALA A 157 -29.82 18.25 0.29
N LYS A 158 -28.91 17.66 -0.49
CA LYS A 158 -28.19 16.43 -0.11
C LYS A 158 -26.73 16.71 0.17
N VAL A 159 -26.21 16.08 1.22
CA VAL A 159 -24.77 16.01 1.48
C VAL A 159 -24.23 14.80 0.73
N LYS A 160 -23.20 15.04 -0.10
CA LYS A 160 -22.45 14.00 -0.81
C LYS A 160 -21.06 13.89 -0.20
N LYS A 161 -20.57 12.68 0.06
CA LYS A 161 -19.16 12.43 0.36
C LYS A 161 -18.33 12.59 -0.91
N VAL A 162 -17.13 13.12 -0.79
CA VAL A 162 -16.18 13.33 -1.89
C VAL A 162 -14.75 13.04 -1.41
N ASP A 163 -13.91 12.67 -2.37
CA ASP A 163 -12.49 12.45 -2.13
C ASP A 163 -11.62 13.05 -3.27
N LEU A 164 -10.31 12.82 -3.20
CA LEU A 164 -9.34 13.28 -4.20
C LEU A 164 -9.75 12.88 -5.63
N ILE A 165 -10.29 11.67 -5.82
CA ILE A 165 -10.65 11.15 -7.15
C ILE A 165 -11.86 11.90 -7.71
N ASP A 166 -12.84 12.23 -6.88
CA ASP A 166 -13.99 13.05 -7.31
C ASP A 166 -13.52 14.41 -7.83
N ALA A 167 -12.57 15.07 -7.15
CA ALA A 167 -12.01 16.34 -7.60
C ALA A 167 -11.27 16.20 -8.93
N MET A 168 -10.47 15.14 -9.11
CA MET A 168 -9.75 14.88 -10.37
C MET A 168 -10.69 14.54 -11.53
N VAL A 169 -11.72 13.76 -11.28
CA VAL A 169 -12.74 13.42 -12.31
C VAL A 169 -13.54 14.66 -12.70
N ALA A 170 -13.96 15.48 -11.73
CA ALA A 170 -14.65 16.73 -12.00
C ALA A 170 -13.79 17.70 -12.84
N ALA A 171 -12.52 17.85 -12.51
CA ALA A 171 -11.59 18.68 -13.28
C ALA A 171 -11.32 18.19 -14.71
N ALA A 172 -11.51 16.87 -14.96
CA ALA A 172 -11.36 16.28 -16.28
C ALA A 172 -12.63 16.37 -17.15
N ASP A 173 -13.77 16.71 -16.56
CA ASP A 173 -15.07 16.81 -17.26
C ASP A 173 -15.34 18.24 -17.67
N SER A 174 -15.30 18.51 -18.97
CA SER A 174 -15.58 19.85 -19.53
C SER A 174 -17.03 20.35 -19.33
N ALA A 175 -17.94 19.49 -18.86
CA ALA A 175 -19.30 19.89 -18.50
C ALA A 175 -19.41 20.43 -17.06
N VAL A 176 -18.39 20.25 -16.23
CA VAL A 176 -18.32 20.78 -14.87
C VAL A 176 -17.67 22.17 -14.91
N SER A 177 -18.27 23.16 -14.25
CA SER A 177 -17.77 24.52 -14.21
C SER A 177 -16.53 24.65 -13.30
N ASP A 178 -15.71 25.68 -13.56
CA ASP A 178 -14.53 25.97 -12.72
C ASP A 178 -14.92 26.24 -11.25
N GLU A 179 -16.11 26.82 -11.00
CA GLU A 179 -16.65 27.05 -9.67
C GLU A 179 -16.97 25.76 -8.95
N GLU A 180 -17.55 24.79 -9.64
CA GLU A 180 -17.85 23.46 -9.08
C GLU A 180 -16.57 22.69 -8.81
N VAL A 181 -15.59 22.73 -9.71
CA VAL A 181 -14.24 22.15 -9.48
C VAL A 181 -13.59 22.77 -8.24
N ALA A 182 -13.64 24.09 -8.08
CA ALA A 182 -13.09 24.78 -6.93
C ALA A 182 -13.81 24.43 -5.60
N VAL A 183 -15.08 24.10 -5.62
CA VAL A 183 -15.81 23.56 -4.44
C VAL A 183 -15.31 22.16 -4.09
N MET A 184 -15.15 21.29 -5.09
CA MET A 184 -14.60 19.94 -4.89
C MET A 184 -13.18 20.01 -4.31
N GLU A 185 -12.30 20.80 -4.90
CA GLU A 185 -10.91 20.99 -4.48
C GLU A 185 -10.80 21.40 -3.00
N ARG A 186 -11.61 22.35 -2.55
CA ARG A 186 -11.63 22.81 -1.14
C ARG A 186 -12.22 21.78 -0.17
N SER A 187 -12.97 20.80 -0.66
CA SER A 187 -13.75 19.88 0.18
C SER A 187 -13.21 18.46 0.21
N ALA A 188 -12.47 18.03 -0.83
CA ALA A 188 -12.10 16.64 -1.05
C ALA A 188 -11.14 16.08 0.01
N CYS A 189 -10.25 16.92 0.56
CA CYS A 189 -9.23 16.53 1.54
C CYS A 189 -9.29 17.44 2.79
N PRO A 190 -10.29 17.26 3.68
CA PRO A 190 -10.59 18.26 4.71
C PRO A 190 -9.65 18.21 5.92
N THR A 191 -8.98 17.09 6.17
CA THR A 191 -8.19 16.91 7.40
C THR A 191 -6.79 16.37 7.11
N CYS A 192 -5.92 16.38 8.13
CA CYS A 192 -4.72 15.55 8.10
C CYS A 192 -5.10 14.07 8.04
N GLY A 193 -4.19 13.25 7.58
CA GLY A 193 -4.40 11.81 7.41
C GLY A 193 -4.06 11.34 6.00
N SER A 194 -3.94 10.03 5.82
CA SER A 194 -3.88 9.39 4.50
C SER A 194 -5.24 9.52 3.79
N CYS A 195 -5.38 8.98 2.59
CA CYS A 195 -6.64 9.07 1.84
C CYS A 195 -7.86 8.59 2.68
N SER A 196 -9.05 9.12 2.42
CA SER A 196 -10.29 8.67 3.08
C SER A 196 -10.84 7.33 2.54
N GLY A 197 -10.49 6.96 1.31
CA GLY A 197 -10.87 5.69 0.67
C GLY A 197 -9.85 4.57 0.88
N MET A 198 -10.14 3.38 0.33
CA MET A 198 -9.25 2.21 0.38
C MET A 198 -8.25 2.26 -0.78
N PHE A 199 -7.42 3.28 -0.78
CA PHE A 199 -6.26 3.41 -1.66
C PHE A 199 -5.05 2.70 -1.06
N THR A 200 -3.88 2.81 -1.69
CA THR A 200 -2.68 2.08 -1.29
C THR A 200 -2.24 2.38 0.14
N ALA A 201 -2.29 3.64 0.57
CA ALA A 201 -1.93 4.07 1.93
C ALA A 201 -2.73 3.31 2.99
N ASN A 202 -4.06 3.39 2.91
CA ASN A 202 -4.93 2.72 3.88
C ASN A 202 -4.88 1.21 3.75
N SER A 203 -4.80 0.67 2.51
CA SER A 203 -4.61 -0.77 2.32
C SER A 203 -3.37 -1.26 3.07
N MET A 204 -2.21 -0.61 2.91
CA MET A 204 -0.98 -1.02 3.61
C MET A 204 -1.08 -0.88 5.12
N ASN A 205 -1.72 0.20 5.63
CA ASN A 205 -1.94 0.38 7.07
C ASN A 205 -2.88 -0.70 7.65
N CYS A 206 -3.86 -1.15 6.89
CA CYS A 206 -4.74 -2.28 7.24
C CYS A 206 -3.98 -3.62 7.20
N LEU A 207 -3.11 -3.82 6.19
CA LEU A 207 -2.33 -5.05 6.05
C LEU A 207 -1.30 -5.23 7.17
N THR A 208 -0.78 -4.15 7.79
CA THR A 208 0.07 -4.29 8.99
C THR A 208 -0.67 -4.88 10.18
N GLU A 209 -2.01 -4.69 10.28
CA GLU A 209 -2.84 -5.39 11.29
C GLU A 209 -2.93 -6.89 10.99
N ALA A 210 -3.21 -7.27 9.74
CA ALA A 210 -3.33 -8.67 9.34
C ALA A 210 -1.98 -9.42 9.37
N LEU A 211 -0.86 -8.72 9.10
CA LEU A 211 0.49 -9.24 9.28
C LEU A 211 0.90 -9.42 10.75
N GLY A 212 0.10 -8.90 11.69
CA GLY A 212 0.37 -9.01 13.11
C GLY A 212 1.33 -7.98 13.70
N LEU A 213 1.71 -6.94 12.95
CA LEU A 213 2.75 -5.98 13.33
C LEU A 213 2.20 -4.65 13.89
N SER A 214 0.88 -4.46 13.91
CA SER A 214 0.23 -3.26 14.47
C SER A 214 -0.96 -3.60 15.35
N LEU A 215 -1.47 -2.57 16.05
CA LEU A 215 -2.60 -2.69 16.96
C LEU A 215 -3.94 -2.63 16.22
N PRO A 216 -5.02 -3.25 16.73
CA PRO A 216 -6.36 -3.17 16.14
C PRO A 216 -6.85 -1.72 16.00
N GLY A 217 -7.39 -1.41 14.82
CA GLY A 217 -7.84 -0.06 14.47
C GLY A 217 -6.76 0.83 13.87
N ASN A 218 -5.52 0.34 13.73
CA ASN A 218 -4.42 1.09 13.15
C ASN A 218 -4.76 1.67 11.77
N GLY A 219 -5.37 0.87 10.89
CA GLY A 219 -5.71 1.26 9.53
C GLY A 219 -7.03 2.03 9.40
N THR A 220 -7.90 2.07 10.43
CA THR A 220 -9.28 2.51 10.22
C THR A 220 -9.76 3.69 11.05
N ILE A 221 -9.25 3.92 12.28
CA ILE A 221 -9.63 5.11 13.04
C ILE A 221 -9.01 6.38 12.45
N VAL A 222 -9.80 7.42 12.23
CA VAL A 222 -9.34 8.66 11.58
C VAL A 222 -8.26 9.38 12.38
N ALA A 223 -7.36 10.08 11.67
CA ALA A 223 -6.21 10.79 12.26
C ALA A 223 -6.61 11.86 13.30
N THR A 224 -7.75 12.49 13.09
CA THR A 224 -8.28 13.57 13.92
C THR A 224 -8.92 13.10 15.22
N HIS A 225 -9.31 11.81 15.34
CA HIS A 225 -10.05 11.33 16.49
C HIS A 225 -9.16 11.12 17.73
N ALA A 226 -9.61 11.59 18.88
CA ALA A 226 -8.88 11.54 20.16
C ALA A 226 -8.47 10.10 20.57
N ASP A 227 -9.33 9.11 20.33
CA ASP A 227 -9.05 7.71 20.69
C ASP A 227 -7.88 7.11 19.93
N ARG A 228 -7.49 7.67 18.77
CA ARG A 228 -6.29 7.23 18.05
C ARG A 228 -5.02 7.40 18.87
N LYS A 229 -4.97 8.39 19.75
CA LYS A 229 -3.84 8.62 20.66
C LYS A 229 -3.46 7.36 21.45
N ARG A 230 -4.45 6.52 21.79
CA ARG A 230 -4.25 5.25 22.51
C ARG A 230 -3.27 4.32 21.77
N LEU A 231 -3.35 4.25 20.43
CA LEU A 231 -2.46 3.38 19.64
C LEU A 231 -0.99 3.78 19.77
N PHE A 232 -0.69 5.08 19.82
CA PHE A 232 0.67 5.59 20.02
C PHE A 232 1.19 5.33 21.42
N VAL A 233 0.33 5.47 22.44
CA VAL A 233 0.67 5.16 23.84
C VAL A 233 0.98 3.66 23.97
N GLU A 234 0.10 2.80 23.48
CA GLU A 234 0.26 1.35 23.54
C GLU A 234 1.49 0.88 22.75
N ALA A 235 1.74 1.43 21.56
CA ALA A 235 2.92 1.08 20.76
C ALA A 235 4.24 1.38 21.49
N GLY A 236 4.32 2.51 22.21
CA GLY A 236 5.49 2.88 23.01
C GLY A 236 5.76 1.91 24.17
N HIS A 237 4.74 1.43 24.84
CA HIS A 237 4.87 0.42 25.91
C HIS A 237 5.17 -0.96 25.33
N LEU A 238 4.44 -1.37 24.29
CA LEU A 238 4.53 -2.68 23.68
C LEU A 238 5.93 -2.97 23.12
N VAL A 239 6.55 -2.01 22.42
CA VAL A 239 7.88 -2.21 21.85
C VAL A 239 8.95 -2.49 22.89
N VAL A 240 8.84 -1.88 24.08
CA VAL A 240 9.77 -2.13 25.20
C VAL A 240 9.53 -3.53 25.80
N ASP A 241 8.28 -3.96 25.90
CA ASP A 241 7.94 -5.32 26.33
C ASP A 241 8.49 -6.37 25.34
N LEU A 242 8.26 -6.19 24.04
CA LEU A 242 8.78 -7.08 23.01
C LEU A 242 10.33 -7.14 23.03
N ALA A 243 11.00 -6.00 23.24
CA ALA A 243 12.45 -5.97 23.39
C ALA A 243 12.92 -6.80 24.60
N ARG A 244 12.26 -6.67 25.76
CA ARG A 244 12.59 -7.48 26.95
C ARG A 244 12.32 -8.97 26.71
N ARG A 245 11.20 -9.33 26.11
CA ARG A 245 10.89 -10.73 25.77
C ARG A 245 11.99 -11.33 24.92
N TYR A 246 12.44 -10.64 23.88
CA TYR A 246 13.52 -11.14 23.01
C TYR A 246 14.87 -11.21 23.73
N TYR A 247 15.32 -10.09 24.33
CA TYR A 247 16.68 -10.01 24.87
C TYR A 247 16.83 -10.61 26.27
N GLU A 248 15.81 -10.58 27.10
CA GLU A 248 15.87 -11.05 28.49
C GLU A 248 15.22 -12.43 28.72
N GLN A 249 14.33 -12.86 27.80
CA GLN A 249 13.60 -14.13 27.92
C GLN A 249 13.88 -15.10 26.77
N ASP A 250 14.71 -14.69 25.79
CA ASP A 250 15.07 -15.51 24.60
C ASP A 250 13.87 -15.87 23.72
N ASP A 251 12.88 -15.00 23.66
CA ASP A 251 11.63 -15.22 22.94
C ASP A 251 11.73 -14.69 21.50
N GLU A 252 12.07 -15.57 20.56
CA GLU A 252 12.14 -15.24 19.13
C GLU A 252 10.77 -15.09 18.45
N SER A 253 9.68 -15.48 19.12
CA SER A 253 8.34 -15.36 18.55
C SER A 253 7.90 -13.92 18.33
N VAL A 254 8.54 -12.95 18.99
CA VAL A 254 8.26 -11.52 18.90
C VAL A 254 9.00 -10.82 17.75
N LEU A 255 9.85 -11.53 17.03
CA LEU A 255 10.59 -10.96 15.91
C LEU A 255 9.71 -10.79 14.66
N PRO A 256 9.92 -9.73 13.86
CA PRO A 256 9.10 -9.46 12.68
C PRO A 256 8.99 -10.65 11.70
N ARG A 257 10.06 -11.43 11.49
CA ARG A 257 10.00 -12.59 10.58
C ARG A 257 9.26 -13.79 11.18
N SER A 258 9.21 -13.89 12.51
CA SER A 258 8.41 -14.92 13.19
C SER A 258 6.92 -14.57 13.14
N ILE A 259 6.59 -13.29 13.28
CA ILE A 259 5.21 -12.78 13.23
C ILE A 259 4.70 -12.75 11.79
N ALA A 260 5.36 -12.01 10.91
CA ALA A 260 5.03 -11.89 9.49
C ALA A 260 5.62 -13.07 8.70
N ASN A 261 5.25 -14.29 9.07
CA ASN A 261 5.59 -15.52 8.39
C ASN A 261 4.68 -15.77 7.16
N PHE A 262 4.89 -16.87 6.44
CA PHE A 262 4.11 -17.21 5.24
C PHE A 262 2.59 -17.18 5.48
N ALA A 263 2.12 -17.76 6.58
CA ALA A 263 0.70 -17.78 6.93
C ALA A 263 0.13 -16.36 7.21
N ALA A 264 0.93 -15.48 7.80
CA ALA A 264 0.55 -14.08 8.00
C ALA A 264 0.48 -13.31 6.67
N PHE A 265 1.36 -13.60 5.69
CA PHE A 265 1.26 -13.05 4.33
C PHE A 265 0.01 -13.55 3.61
N GLU A 266 -0.37 -14.82 3.78
CA GLU A 266 -1.66 -15.33 3.27
C GLU A 266 -2.85 -14.60 3.90
N ASN A 267 -2.85 -14.38 5.22
CA ASN A 267 -3.90 -13.62 5.92
C ASN A 267 -3.98 -12.19 5.40
N ALA A 268 -2.85 -11.51 5.23
CA ALA A 268 -2.79 -10.15 4.71
C ALA A 268 -3.33 -10.06 3.28
N MET A 269 -2.93 -10.99 2.39
CA MET A 269 -3.43 -11.02 1.01
C MET A 269 -4.92 -11.39 0.95
N THR A 270 -5.38 -12.29 1.83
CA THR A 270 -6.80 -12.64 1.96
C THR A 270 -7.63 -11.42 2.38
N LEU A 271 -7.14 -10.64 3.35
CA LEU A 271 -7.76 -9.37 3.73
C LEU A 271 -7.82 -8.40 2.54
N ASP A 272 -6.71 -8.20 1.85
CA ASP A 272 -6.61 -7.26 0.73
C ASP A 272 -7.59 -7.58 -0.40
N ILE A 273 -7.67 -8.85 -0.79
CA ILE A 273 -8.63 -9.36 -1.78
C ILE A 273 -10.08 -9.13 -1.31
N SER A 274 -10.35 -9.40 -0.04
CA SER A 274 -11.71 -9.33 0.53
C SER A 274 -12.22 -7.89 0.69
N MET A 275 -11.33 -6.94 0.96
CA MET A 275 -11.69 -5.52 1.09
C MET A 275 -11.56 -4.73 -0.22
N GLY A 276 -11.17 -5.38 -1.33
CA GLY A 276 -10.96 -4.73 -2.62
C GLY A 276 -9.86 -3.68 -2.57
N GLY A 277 -8.72 -4.02 -1.95
CA GLY A 277 -7.58 -3.14 -1.77
C GLY A 277 -6.93 -2.70 -3.07
N SER A 278 -5.83 -1.97 -2.97
CA SER A 278 -5.09 -1.44 -4.12
C SER A 278 -4.26 -2.53 -4.79
N THR A 279 -4.15 -2.51 -6.13
CA THR A 279 -3.23 -3.40 -6.85
C THR A 279 -1.75 -3.17 -6.46
N ASN A 280 -1.41 -1.97 -5.95
CA ASN A 280 -0.07 -1.66 -5.47
C ASN A 280 0.35 -2.49 -4.24
N THR A 281 -0.61 -2.97 -3.43
CA THR A 281 -0.33 -3.85 -2.30
C THR A 281 0.35 -5.15 -2.71
N VAL A 282 0.04 -5.66 -3.92
CA VAL A 282 0.72 -6.81 -4.50
C VAL A 282 2.23 -6.56 -4.60
N LEU A 283 2.64 -5.42 -5.20
CA LEU A 283 4.06 -5.04 -5.25
C LEU A 283 4.69 -4.95 -3.86
N HIS A 284 3.95 -4.40 -2.90
CA HIS A 284 4.49 -4.12 -1.58
C HIS A 284 4.58 -5.37 -0.71
N LEU A 285 3.61 -6.29 -0.79
CA LEU A 285 3.69 -7.57 -0.09
C LEU A 285 4.78 -8.47 -0.68
N LEU A 286 4.93 -8.53 -2.01
CA LEU A 286 6.03 -9.26 -2.65
C LEU A 286 7.39 -8.69 -2.24
N ALA A 287 7.53 -7.36 -2.16
CA ALA A 287 8.75 -6.72 -1.71
C ALA A 287 9.05 -7.01 -0.23
N ALA A 288 8.04 -6.95 0.63
CA ALA A 288 8.17 -7.29 2.05
C ALA A 288 8.51 -8.77 2.25
N ALA A 289 7.88 -9.67 1.48
CA ALA A 289 8.18 -11.10 1.50
C ALA A 289 9.63 -11.38 1.10
N TYR A 290 10.12 -10.72 0.03
CA TYR A 290 11.52 -10.80 -0.39
C TYR A 290 12.48 -10.43 0.75
N GLU A 291 12.25 -9.29 1.41
CA GLU A 291 13.09 -8.83 2.52
C GLU A 291 12.96 -9.71 3.78
N GLY A 292 11.75 -10.23 4.02
CA GLY A 292 11.46 -11.17 5.09
C GLY A 292 12.00 -12.59 4.84
N LYS A 293 12.47 -12.89 3.61
CA LYS A 293 12.86 -14.23 3.16
C LYS A 293 11.68 -15.22 3.24
N VAL A 294 10.49 -14.73 2.96
CA VAL A 294 9.25 -15.51 2.87
C VAL A 294 9.01 -15.86 1.40
N ASP A 295 8.83 -17.14 1.10
CA ASP A 295 8.57 -17.62 -0.27
C ASP A 295 7.09 -17.42 -0.66
N PHE A 296 6.67 -16.15 -0.68
CA PHE A 296 5.32 -15.72 -1.07
C PHE A 296 5.37 -15.08 -2.46
N THR A 297 4.58 -15.59 -3.40
CA THR A 297 4.71 -15.32 -4.82
C THR A 297 3.39 -14.94 -5.49
N MET A 298 3.46 -14.54 -6.77
CA MET A 298 2.27 -14.27 -7.59
C MET A 298 1.33 -15.48 -7.68
N SER A 299 1.85 -16.71 -7.62
CA SER A 299 1.02 -17.93 -7.66
C SER A 299 0.19 -18.10 -6.38
N ASP A 300 0.72 -17.67 -5.22
CA ASP A 300 -0.04 -17.67 -3.97
C ASP A 300 -1.17 -16.65 -4.02
N ILE A 301 -0.90 -15.47 -4.59
CA ILE A 301 -1.92 -14.44 -4.79
C ILE A 301 -3.02 -14.92 -5.72
N ASP A 302 -2.69 -15.59 -6.84
CA ASP A 302 -3.69 -16.18 -7.74
C ASP A 302 -4.52 -17.24 -7.02
N ARG A 303 -3.88 -18.15 -6.28
CA ARG A 303 -4.56 -19.20 -5.50
C ARG A 303 -5.55 -18.62 -4.50
N LEU A 304 -5.16 -17.58 -3.75
CA LEU A 304 -6.02 -16.90 -2.78
C LEU A 304 -7.16 -16.17 -3.49
N SER A 305 -6.89 -15.46 -4.58
CA SER A 305 -7.89 -14.67 -5.30
C SER A 305 -9.04 -15.50 -5.89
N ARG A 306 -8.85 -16.80 -6.09
CA ARG A 306 -9.88 -17.73 -6.61
C ARG A 306 -10.87 -18.19 -5.55
N ARG A 307 -10.57 -18.05 -4.26
CA ARG A 307 -11.40 -18.58 -3.16
C ARG A 307 -11.92 -17.51 -2.20
N VAL A 308 -11.32 -16.34 -2.20
CA VAL A 308 -11.64 -15.28 -1.24
C VAL A 308 -12.73 -14.37 -1.80
N PRO A 309 -13.90 -14.25 -1.15
CA PRO A 309 -14.98 -13.37 -1.58
C PRO A 309 -14.68 -11.90 -1.25
N VAL A 310 -15.37 -10.99 -1.93
CA VAL A 310 -15.36 -9.55 -1.60
C VAL A 310 -16.40 -9.28 -0.53
N LEU A 311 -15.97 -9.02 0.70
CA LEU A 311 -16.83 -8.77 1.86
C LEU A 311 -17.01 -7.28 2.18
N CYS A 312 -16.13 -6.43 1.65
CA CYS A 312 -16.18 -5.00 1.91
C CYS A 312 -15.86 -4.23 0.61
N LYS A 313 -16.63 -3.19 0.31
CA LYS A 313 -16.36 -2.26 -0.78
C LYS A 313 -16.30 -0.84 -0.23
N VAL A 314 -15.21 -0.15 -0.53
CA VAL A 314 -14.89 1.20 -0.05
C VAL A 314 -14.56 2.08 -1.25
N ALA A 315 -14.70 3.39 -1.13
CA ALA A 315 -14.27 4.33 -2.17
C ALA A 315 -12.85 3.99 -2.66
N PRO A 316 -12.57 3.98 -3.96
CA PRO A 316 -13.42 4.44 -5.07
C PRO A 316 -14.34 3.34 -5.67
N SER A 317 -14.36 2.11 -5.13
CA SER A 317 -15.20 1.02 -5.66
C SER A 317 -16.69 1.29 -5.46
N VAL A 318 -17.03 2.03 -4.39
CA VAL A 318 -18.37 2.61 -4.13
C VAL A 318 -18.19 4.03 -3.59
N PRO A 319 -19.01 5.02 -3.99
CA PRO A 319 -18.75 6.43 -3.67
C PRO A 319 -19.06 6.83 -2.22
N ASP A 320 -19.97 6.12 -1.55
CA ASP A 320 -20.55 6.58 -0.28
C ASP A 320 -19.93 5.92 0.96
N VAL A 321 -19.07 4.91 0.79
CA VAL A 321 -18.40 4.19 1.89
C VAL A 321 -16.93 4.54 1.92
N HIS A 322 -16.45 5.02 3.07
CA HIS A 322 -15.06 5.39 3.31
C HIS A 322 -14.46 4.57 4.46
N VAL A 323 -13.20 4.73 4.75
CA VAL A 323 -12.50 3.94 5.79
C VAL A 323 -13.09 4.20 7.18
N GLU A 324 -13.61 5.40 7.44
CA GLU A 324 -14.34 5.74 8.67
C GLU A 324 -15.59 4.87 8.88
N ASP A 325 -16.27 4.45 7.81
CA ASP A 325 -17.43 3.57 7.86
C ASP A 325 -17.00 2.11 8.15
N VAL A 326 -15.86 1.69 7.63
CA VAL A 326 -15.26 0.39 7.96
C VAL A 326 -14.91 0.33 9.46
N HIS A 327 -14.38 1.43 10.02
CA HIS A 327 -14.09 1.53 11.45
C HIS A 327 -15.36 1.28 12.28
N ARG A 328 -16.46 1.97 11.97
CA ARG A 328 -17.76 1.79 12.62
C ARG A 328 -18.29 0.35 12.55
N ALA A 329 -17.93 -0.39 11.50
CA ALA A 329 -18.34 -1.79 11.30
C ALA A 329 -17.44 -2.81 12.03
N GLY A 330 -16.49 -2.36 12.87
CA GLY A 330 -15.55 -3.17 13.62
C GLY A 330 -14.14 -3.21 13.02
N GLY A 331 -13.85 -2.35 12.04
CA GLY A 331 -12.53 -2.19 11.46
C GLY A 331 -12.00 -3.46 10.78
N ILE A 332 -10.69 -3.58 10.76
CA ILE A 332 -10.01 -4.74 10.14
C ILE A 332 -10.31 -6.03 10.91
N MET A 333 -10.41 -5.96 12.24
CA MET A 333 -10.79 -7.12 13.05
C MET A 333 -12.21 -7.63 12.70
N GLY A 334 -13.11 -6.74 12.26
CA GLY A 334 -14.43 -7.13 11.76
C GLY A 334 -14.35 -7.92 10.44
N ILE A 335 -13.53 -7.48 9.48
CA ILE A 335 -13.34 -8.21 8.20
C ILE A 335 -12.63 -9.55 8.45
N LEU A 336 -11.54 -9.54 9.23
CA LEU A 336 -10.81 -10.76 9.59
C LEU A 336 -11.70 -11.73 10.37
N GLY A 337 -12.60 -11.22 11.22
CA GLY A 337 -13.58 -12.04 11.94
C GLY A 337 -14.56 -12.78 11.01
N GLU A 338 -15.04 -12.13 9.93
CA GLU A 338 -15.89 -12.79 8.94
C GLU A 338 -15.10 -13.82 8.11
N LEU A 339 -13.87 -13.48 7.72
CA LEU A 339 -12.99 -14.40 7.00
C LEU A 339 -12.62 -15.64 7.83
N ASP A 340 -12.40 -15.47 9.13
CA ASP A 340 -12.12 -16.57 10.05
C ASP A 340 -13.34 -17.48 10.25
N ARG A 341 -14.54 -16.91 10.40
CA ARG A 341 -15.81 -17.68 10.44
C ARG A 341 -16.01 -18.51 9.17
N ALA A 342 -15.50 -18.05 8.06
CA ALA A 342 -15.53 -18.75 6.77
C ALA A 342 -14.41 -19.78 6.59
N GLY A 343 -13.49 -19.92 7.54
CA GLY A 343 -12.33 -20.82 7.43
C GLY A 343 -11.31 -20.40 6.36
N LEU A 344 -11.19 -19.11 6.09
CA LEU A 344 -10.33 -18.56 5.04
C LEU A 344 -9.01 -18.00 5.55
N LEU A 345 -8.78 -18.02 6.88
CA LEU A 345 -7.56 -17.50 7.52
C LEU A 345 -6.74 -18.60 8.19
N ASN A 346 -5.51 -18.23 8.52
CA ASN A 346 -4.61 -18.99 9.38
C ASN A 346 -4.67 -18.36 10.80
N PRO A 347 -5.55 -18.82 11.71
CA PRO A 347 -5.86 -18.13 12.96
C PRO A 347 -4.75 -18.21 14.02
N GLU A 348 -3.80 -19.13 13.87
CA GLU A 348 -2.70 -19.33 14.83
C GLU A 348 -1.46 -18.46 14.54
N THR A 349 -1.56 -17.51 13.59
CA THR A 349 -0.45 -16.58 13.31
C THR A 349 -0.20 -15.66 14.49
N PRO A 350 1.06 -15.52 14.96
CA PRO A 350 1.38 -14.66 16.08
C PRO A 350 1.20 -13.17 15.75
N MET A 351 0.96 -12.36 16.79
CA MET A 351 0.77 -10.91 16.67
C MET A 351 1.56 -10.18 17.75
N VAL A 352 1.99 -8.95 17.49
CA VAL A 352 2.73 -8.15 18.48
C VAL A 352 1.94 -7.91 19.79
N HIS A 353 0.61 -7.89 19.73
CA HIS A 353 -0.30 -7.56 20.85
C HIS A 353 -1.12 -8.76 21.37
N ALA A 354 -0.97 -9.93 20.79
CA ALA A 354 -1.68 -11.14 21.17
C ALA A 354 -0.87 -12.39 20.81
N GLU A 355 -1.16 -13.50 21.46
CA GLU A 355 -0.48 -14.78 21.18
C GLU A 355 -0.75 -15.29 19.77
N SER A 356 -1.98 -15.04 19.27
CA SER A 356 -2.39 -15.44 17.93
C SER A 356 -3.47 -14.48 17.38
N LEU A 357 -3.71 -14.56 16.06
CA LEU A 357 -4.83 -13.86 15.43
C LEU A 357 -6.17 -14.31 16.03
N SER A 358 -6.34 -15.59 16.35
CA SER A 358 -7.52 -16.11 17.03
C SER A 358 -7.77 -15.41 18.38
N ALA A 359 -6.72 -15.26 19.20
CA ALA A 359 -6.79 -14.54 20.47
C ALA A 359 -7.09 -13.04 20.27
N ALA A 360 -6.54 -12.42 19.23
CA ALA A 360 -6.84 -11.04 18.88
C ALA A 360 -8.30 -10.85 18.46
N LEU A 361 -8.84 -11.75 17.63
CA LEU A 361 -10.24 -11.74 17.19
C LEU A 361 -11.19 -11.96 18.37
N ALA A 362 -10.88 -12.87 19.29
CA ALA A 362 -11.70 -13.11 20.48
C ALA A 362 -11.88 -11.84 21.34
N ARG A 363 -10.89 -10.93 21.33
CA ARG A 363 -10.92 -9.67 22.11
C ARG A 363 -11.52 -8.50 21.32
N ASN A 364 -11.30 -8.43 20.01
CA ASN A 364 -11.53 -7.22 19.22
C ASN A 364 -12.61 -7.34 18.13
N ASP A 365 -13.08 -8.54 17.79
CA ASP A 365 -14.20 -8.70 16.85
C ASP A 365 -15.53 -8.40 17.55
N ILE A 366 -16.21 -7.34 17.12
CA ILE A 366 -17.50 -6.90 17.72
C ILE A 366 -18.60 -7.96 17.61
N LYS A 367 -18.48 -8.93 16.73
CA LYS A 367 -19.42 -10.05 16.58
C LYS A 367 -19.09 -11.26 17.49
N ARG A 368 -17.95 -11.24 18.19
CA ARG A 368 -17.52 -12.29 19.13
C ARG A 368 -17.68 -11.89 20.60
N GLY A 369 -18.47 -10.85 20.86
CA GLY A 369 -18.73 -10.39 22.24
C GLY A 369 -17.61 -9.52 22.80
N ALA A 370 -16.93 -8.76 21.97
CA ALA A 370 -15.93 -7.78 22.39
C ALA A 370 -16.44 -6.89 23.55
N GLY A 371 -15.57 -6.61 24.53
CA GLY A 371 -15.91 -5.84 25.70
C GLY A 371 -16.34 -4.41 25.39
N ALA A 372 -17.02 -3.76 26.34
CA ALA A 372 -17.57 -2.40 26.16
C ALA A 372 -16.53 -1.38 25.69
N SER A 373 -15.31 -1.44 26.20
CA SER A 373 -14.20 -0.54 25.81
C SER A 373 -13.81 -0.69 24.34
N VAL A 374 -13.83 -1.92 23.80
CA VAL A 374 -13.53 -2.18 22.39
C VAL A 374 -14.68 -1.71 21.50
N ARG A 375 -15.92 -1.97 21.91
CA ARG A 375 -17.10 -1.49 21.20
C ARG A 375 -17.16 0.03 21.16
N ASP A 376 -16.84 0.69 22.28
CA ASP A 376 -16.76 2.14 22.36
C ASP A 376 -15.66 2.71 21.43
N PHE A 377 -14.52 2.05 21.33
CA PHE A 377 -13.45 2.44 20.40
C PHE A 377 -13.92 2.47 18.94
N PHE A 378 -14.68 1.47 18.49
CA PHE A 378 -15.21 1.41 17.13
C PHE A 378 -16.39 2.39 16.89
N LEU A 379 -16.90 3.07 17.91
CA LEU A 379 -17.85 4.17 17.77
C LEU A 379 -17.19 5.50 17.42
N ALA A 380 -15.86 5.59 17.36
CA ALA A 380 -15.17 6.80 16.96
C ALA A 380 -15.65 7.27 15.57
N ALA A 381 -16.13 8.51 15.51
CA ALA A 381 -16.73 9.09 14.31
C ALA A 381 -15.92 10.31 13.81
N PRO A 382 -15.96 10.63 12.51
CA PRO A 382 -15.38 11.86 11.98
C PRO A 382 -16.06 13.08 12.62
N GLY A 383 -15.27 14.10 12.96
CA GLY A 383 -15.78 15.33 13.55
C GLY A 383 -16.42 16.28 12.54
N GLY A 384 -16.09 16.13 11.26
CA GLY A 384 -16.61 16.92 10.16
C GLY A 384 -16.09 18.37 10.11
N VAL A 385 -14.99 18.65 10.82
CA VAL A 385 -14.37 19.98 10.87
C VAL A 385 -12.99 19.92 10.20
N PRO A 386 -12.70 20.72 9.18
CA PRO A 386 -11.38 20.76 8.55
C PRO A 386 -10.25 21.11 9.56
N THR A 387 -9.22 20.28 9.63
CA THR A 387 -8.11 20.45 10.56
C THR A 387 -6.88 19.63 10.17
N GLN A 388 -5.67 20.15 10.46
CA GLN A 388 -4.42 19.41 10.40
C GLN A 388 -3.94 18.90 11.77
N VAL A 389 -4.75 19.06 12.83
CA VAL A 389 -4.37 18.72 14.19
C VAL A 389 -4.83 17.31 14.53
N ALA A 390 -3.89 16.42 14.83
CA ALA A 390 -4.20 15.06 15.30
C ALA A 390 -4.96 15.09 16.63
N PHE A 391 -5.86 14.12 16.83
CA PHE A 391 -6.59 13.89 18.08
C PHE A 391 -7.46 15.07 18.54
N SER A 392 -7.79 15.99 17.64
CA SER A 392 -8.51 17.24 17.97
C SER A 392 -10.04 17.06 18.03
N GLN A 393 -10.56 15.88 17.71
CA GLN A 393 -12.00 15.61 17.62
C GLN A 393 -12.36 14.36 18.43
N ALA A 394 -13.60 14.31 18.93
CA ALA A 394 -14.08 13.23 19.77
C ALA A 394 -15.54 12.84 19.48
N ALA A 395 -15.99 13.04 18.24
CA ALA A 395 -17.34 12.67 17.81
C ALA A 395 -17.54 11.15 17.88
N ARG A 396 -18.78 10.72 18.12
CA ARG A 396 -19.12 9.30 18.19
C ARG A 396 -20.36 9.00 17.38
N TYR A 397 -20.38 7.83 16.77
CA TYR A 397 -21.58 7.27 16.18
C TYR A 397 -22.57 6.85 17.27
N GLU A 398 -23.86 6.90 16.98
CA GLU A 398 -24.92 6.43 17.90
C GLU A 398 -24.90 4.90 18.10
N GLY A 399 -24.38 4.15 17.11
CA GLY A 399 -24.28 2.70 17.16
C GLY A 399 -23.31 2.14 16.12
N LEU A 400 -22.82 0.93 16.37
CA LEU A 400 -21.99 0.18 15.45
C LEU A 400 -22.80 -0.30 14.25
N ASP A 401 -22.13 -0.50 13.11
CA ASP A 401 -22.69 -1.24 11.98
C ASP A 401 -22.39 -2.75 12.18
N GLU A 402 -23.38 -3.46 12.69
CA GLU A 402 -23.31 -4.91 12.90
C GLU A 402 -24.07 -5.71 11.84
N ASP A 403 -24.66 -5.04 10.85
CA ASP A 403 -25.38 -5.69 9.77
C ASP A 403 -24.40 -6.34 8.79
N ARG A 404 -24.38 -7.67 8.77
CA ARG A 404 -23.52 -8.46 7.88
C ARG A 404 -24.21 -8.87 6.57
N ALA A 405 -25.50 -8.57 6.43
CA ALA A 405 -26.23 -8.81 5.19
C ALA A 405 -26.20 -7.60 4.26
N GLY A 406 -26.47 -6.40 4.78
CA GLY A 406 -26.57 -5.16 4.00
C GLY A 406 -25.57 -4.08 4.37
N GLY A 407 -24.80 -4.26 5.44
CA GLY A 407 -23.86 -3.27 5.99
C GLY A 407 -22.58 -3.11 5.19
N VAL A 408 -21.65 -2.36 5.77
CA VAL A 408 -20.33 -2.04 5.18
C VAL A 408 -19.44 -3.29 5.08
N ILE A 409 -19.42 -4.11 6.13
CA ILE A 409 -18.74 -5.41 6.15
C ILE A 409 -19.82 -6.49 6.06
N ARG A 410 -19.72 -7.35 5.06
CA ARG A 410 -20.67 -8.44 4.84
C ARG A 410 -20.10 -9.79 5.23
N ASP A 411 -20.97 -10.74 5.53
CA ASP A 411 -20.58 -12.15 5.63
C ASP A 411 -20.45 -12.80 4.24
N VAL A 412 -19.99 -14.04 4.20
CA VAL A 412 -19.75 -14.78 2.95
C VAL A 412 -21.04 -15.06 2.16
N GLU A 413 -22.18 -15.23 2.84
CA GLU A 413 -23.48 -15.47 2.18
C GLU A 413 -23.94 -14.25 1.41
N HIS A 414 -23.64 -13.04 1.92
CA HIS A 414 -24.04 -11.75 1.36
C HIS A 414 -22.88 -11.01 0.67
N ALA A 415 -21.78 -11.70 0.37
CA ALA A 415 -20.62 -11.12 -0.28
C ALA A 415 -20.99 -10.35 -1.57
N PHE A 416 -20.28 -9.24 -1.82
CA PHE A 416 -20.45 -8.47 -3.06
C PHE A 416 -20.07 -9.26 -4.31
N SER A 417 -19.11 -10.18 -4.18
CA SER A 417 -18.69 -11.13 -5.20
C SER A 417 -18.12 -12.37 -4.52
N LYS A 418 -18.34 -13.54 -5.12
CA LYS A 418 -17.76 -14.81 -4.66
C LYS A 418 -16.29 -14.94 -5.08
N ASP A 419 -15.91 -14.32 -6.21
CA ASP A 419 -14.54 -14.20 -6.68
C ASP A 419 -13.90 -12.93 -6.10
N GLY A 420 -12.60 -12.98 -5.84
CA GLY A 420 -11.87 -11.91 -5.18
C GLY A 420 -11.90 -10.55 -5.88
N GLY A 421 -11.58 -9.50 -5.13
CA GLY A 421 -11.48 -8.13 -5.63
C GLY A 421 -10.26 -7.87 -6.51
N LEU A 422 -9.29 -8.82 -6.55
CA LEU A 422 -8.10 -8.81 -7.37
C LEU A 422 -7.97 -10.12 -8.14
N ALA A 423 -7.36 -10.09 -9.31
CA ALA A 423 -7.05 -11.28 -10.10
C ALA A 423 -5.67 -11.20 -10.74
N VAL A 424 -4.97 -12.32 -10.77
CA VAL A 424 -3.76 -12.50 -11.55
C VAL A 424 -4.14 -13.12 -12.90
N LEU A 425 -3.65 -12.55 -14.00
CA LEU A 425 -3.82 -13.13 -15.33
C LEU A 425 -2.45 -13.54 -15.88
N TYR A 426 -2.42 -14.64 -16.63
CA TYR A 426 -1.22 -15.19 -17.27
C TYR A 426 -1.44 -15.39 -18.76
N GLY A 427 -0.38 -15.36 -19.54
CA GLY A 427 -0.39 -15.66 -20.96
C GLY A 427 0.88 -15.19 -21.67
N ASN A 428 0.92 -15.34 -22.98
CA ASN A 428 2.11 -15.03 -23.78
C ASN A 428 2.52 -13.54 -23.77
N ILE A 429 1.66 -12.63 -23.30
CA ILE A 429 1.97 -11.21 -23.10
C ILE A 429 2.40 -10.90 -21.65
N ALA A 430 2.08 -11.78 -20.71
CA ALA A 430 2.35 -11.63 -19.27
C ALA A 430 2.76 -13.01 -18.70
N GLU A 431 3.95 -13.48 -19.06
CA GLU A 431 4.45 -14.81 -18.69
C GLU A 431 4.60 -14.95 -17.17
N ASP A 432 5.07 -13.90 -16.49
CA ASP A 432 5.21 -13.84 -15.01
C ASP A 432 3.95 -13.30 -14.33
N GLY A 433 2.89 -13.01 -15.11
CA GLY A 433 1.62 -12.53 -14.62
C GLY A 433 1.42 -11.02 -14.73
N CYS A 434 0.17 -10.62 -14.55
CA CYS A 434 -0.28 -9.23 -14.43
C CYS A 434 -1.47 -9.16 -13.49
N ILE A 435 -1.83 -7.95 -13.04
CA ILE A 435 -2.85 -7.74 -12.01
C ILE A 435 -4.03 -6.92 -12.56
N VAL A 436 -5.23 -7.33 -12.21
CA VAL A 436 -6.47 -6.56 -12.43
C VAL A 436 -7.26 -6.44 -11.14
N LYS A 437 -7.78 -5.23 -10.86
CA LYS A 437 -8.73 -4.99 -9.77
C LYS A 437 -10.14 -5.33 -10.26
N THR A 438 -10.57 -6.56 -10.06
CA THR A 438 -11.86 -7.09 -10.55
C THR A 438 -13.06 -6.41 -9.90
N ALA A 439 -12.92 -5.94 -8.65
CA ALA A 439 -13.98 -5.21 -7.94
C ALA A 439 -14.44 -3.94 -8.67
N GLY A 440 -13.62 -3.38 -9.56
CA GLY A 440 -13.91 -2.19 -10.35
C GLY A 440 -14.30 -2.46 -11.81
N VAL A 441 -14.36 -3.73 -12.24
CA VAL A 441 -14.67 -4.12 -13.63
C VAL A 441 -16.16 -4.42 -13.77
N ASP A 442 -16.78 -3.86 -14.82
CA ASP A 442 -18.18 -4.17 -15.15
C ASP A 442 -18.31 -5.61 -15.65
N ALA A 443 -19.35 -6.31 -15.24
CA ALA A 443 -19.59 -7.71 -15.60
C ALA A 443 -19.65 -7.97 -17.11
N SER A 444 -20.05 -6.96 -17.91
CA SER A 444 -20.16 -7.06 -19.36
C SER A 444 -18.81 -7.14 -20.09
N ILE A 445 -17.70 -6.74 -19.43
CA ILE A 445 -16.34 -6.71 -20.02
C ILE A 445 -15.33 -7.57 -19.27
N LEU A 446 -15.80 -8.55 -18.49
CA LEU A 446 -14.90 -9.55 -17.87
C LEU A 446 -14.20 -10.43 -18.91
N LYS A 447 -14.77 -10.54 -20.10
CA LYS A 447 -14.14 -11.09 -21.31
C LYS A 447 -14.10 -10.00 -22.37
N PHE A 448 -12.91 -9.74 -22.89
CA PHE A 448 -12.72 -8.65 -23.85
C PHE A 448 -11.70 -9.08 -24.93
N THR A 449 -11.98 -8.74 -26.18
CA THR A 449 -11.05 -8.96 -27.27
C THR A 449 -11.09 -7.77 -28.22
N GLY A 450 -9.95 -7.11 -28.41
CA GLY A 450 -9.86 -5.92 -29.24
C GLY A 450 -8.50 -5.72 -29.90
N PRO A 451 -8.41 -4.78 -30.87
CA PRO A 451 -7.16 -4.38 -31.46
C PRO A 451 -6.33 -3.55 -30.48
N ALA A 452 -5.02 -3.74 -30.49
CA ALA A 452 -4.06 -2.99 -29.70
C ALA A 452 -3.92 -1.55 -30.23
N LYS A 453 -4.06 -0.58 -29.33
CA LYS A 453 -3.74 0.83 -29.53
C LYS A 453 -2.54 1.20 -28.67
N ILE A 454 -1.36 1.44 -29.30
CA ILE A 454 -0.08 1.48 -28.59
C ILE A 454 0.36 2.89 -28.24
N PHE A 455 0.80 3.05 -26.99
CA PHE A 455 1.47 4.25 -26.49
C PHE A 455 2.75 3.87 -25.72
N GLU A 456 3.79 4.67 -25.88
CA GLU A 456 5.10 4.40 -25.26
C GLU A 456 5.38 5.33 -24.08
N SER A 457 4.34 6.05 -23.60
CA SER A 457 4.33 6.83 -22.37
C SER A 457 2.90 7.08 -21.90
N GLN A 458 2.75 7.41 -20.61
CA GLN A 458 1.49 7.92 -20.07
C GLN A 458 1.01 9.17 -20.82
N ASP A 459 1.92 10.12 -21.08
CA ASP A 459 1.60 11.41 -21.69
C ASP A 459 1.04 11.23 -23.10
N ASP A 460 1.66 10.36 -23.90
CA ASP A 460 1.17 10.04 -25.26
C ASP A 460 -0.21 9.38 -25.20
N SER A 461 -0.45 8.51 -24.21
CA SER A 461 -1.74 7.85 -24.04
C SER A 461 -2.84 8.84 -23.65
N VAL A 462 -2.53 9.78 -22.77
CA VAL A 462 -3.46 10.87 -22.37
C VAL A 462 -3.82 11.71 -23.58
N LEU A 463 -2.84 12.16 -24.34
CA LEU A 463 -3.08 12.93 -25.56
C LEU A 463 -3.88 12.13 -26.60
N GLY A 464 -3.56 10.85 -26.78
CA GLY A 464 -4.28 9.95 -27.69
C GLY A 464 -5.75 9.78 -27.32
N ILE A 465 -6.06 9.60 -26.05
CA ILE A 465 -7.44 9.46 -25.54
C ILE A 465 -8.22 10.77 -25.72
N LEU A 466 -7.64 11.89 -25.30
CA LEU A 466 -8.29 13.19 -25.36
C LEU A 466 -8.61 13.63 -26.79
N ASN A 467 -7.71 13.35 -27.75
CA ASN A 467 -7.83 13.71 -29.15
C ASN A 467 -8.67 12.69 -29.99
N GLY A 468 -9.32 11.71 -29.33
CA GLY A 468 -10.15 10.72 -30.03
C GLY A 468 -9.38 9.66 -30.80
N GLY A 469 -8.11 9.47 -30.52
CA GLY A 469 -7.27 8.42 -31.09
C GLY A 469 -7.55 7.02 -30.54
N VAL A 470 -8.35 6.91 -29.49
CA VAL A 470 -8.85 5.67 -28.90
C VAL A 470 -10.35 5.60 -29.10
N VAL A 471 -10.85 4.47 -29.58
CA VAL A 471 -12.26 4.24 -29.88
C VAL A 471 -12.80 3.00 -29.15
N ALA A 472 -14.12 2.88 -29.08
CA ALA A 472 -14.74 1.71 -28.47
C ALA A 472 -14.27 0.40 -29.12
N GLY A 473 -13.91 -0.58 -28.34
CA GLY A 473 -13.36 -1.86 -28.76
C GLY A 473 -11.83 -1.97 -28.69
N ASP A 474 -11.12 -0.86 -28.51
CA ASP A 474 -9.65 -0.87 -28.42
C ASP A 474 -9.15 -1.50 -27.11
N VAL A 475 -7.98 -2.15 -27.21
CA VAL A 475 -7.11 -2.47 -26.08
C VAL A 475 -5.97 -1.45 -26.06
N VAL A 476 -6.06 -0.49 -25.15
CA VAL A 476 -5.01 0.53 -24.98
C VAL A 476 -3.80 -0.10 -24.32
N VAL A 477 -2.64 -0.06 -24.98
CA VAL A 477 -1.37 -0.62 -24.51
C VAL A 477 -0.42 0.52 -24.17
N ILE A 478 -0.09 0.69 -22.88
CA ILE A 478 0.92 1.64 -22.43
C ILE A 478 2.13 0.85 -21.97
N ARG A 479 3.24 0.98 -22.66
CA ARG A 479 4.47 0.21 -22.40
C ARG A 479 5.67 1.10 -22.09
N TYR A 480 6.73 0.50 -21.55
CA TYR A 480 7.93 1.19 -21.04
C TYR A 480 7.66 2.11 -19.83
N GLU A 481 6.63 1.81 -19.06
CA GLU A 481 6.31 2.48 -17.79
C GLU A 481 6.54 1.58 -16.56
N GLY A 482 7.21 0.45 -16.76
CA GLY A 482 7.57 -0.51 -15.71
C GLY A 482 8.68 -0.01 -14.76
N PRO A 483 9.09 -0.86 -13.79
CA PRO A 483 10.12 -0.52 -12.80
C PRO A 483 11.41 0.01 -13.41
N ARG A 484 11.91 -0.65 -14.46
CA ARG A 484 13.14 -0.28 -15.17
C ARG A 484 12.87 0.70 -16.31
N GLY A 485 11.87 0.45 -17.11
CA GLY A 485 11.57 1.22 -18.32
C GLY A 485 11.04 2.60 -18.06
N GLY A 486 10.31 2.81 -16.94
CA GLY A 486 9.75 4.07 -16.53
C GLY A 486 10.77 5.21 -16.38
N PRO A 487 11.88 5.10 -15.64
CA PRO A 487 12.06 4.20 -14.49
C PRO A 487 11.23 4.65 -13.29
N GLY A 488 11.03 3.74 -12.35
CA GLY A 488 10.29 4.02 -11.13
C GLY A 488 8.81 3.64 -11.22
N MET A 489 8.37 3.03 -12.32
CA MET A 489 7.02 2.46 -12.46
C MET A 489 5.92 3.44 -12.00
N GLN A 490 5.85 4.60 -12.68
CA GLN A 490 4.91 5.65 -12.27
C GLN A 490 3.48 5.13 -12.15
N GLU A 491 2.78 5.62 -11.14
CA GLU A 491 1.38 5.32 -10.92
C GLU A 491 0.51 6.17 -11.85
N MET A 492 -0.32 5.51 -12.65
CA MET A 492 -1.15 6.16 -13.65
C MET A 492 -2.61 6.20 -13.21
N LEU A 493 -3.21 7.39 -13.24
CA LEU A 493 -4.64 7.60 -13.01
C LEU A 493 -5.32 8.29 -14.19
N TYR A 494 -4.64 9.25 -14.81
CA TYR A 494 -5.21 10.06 -15.90
C TYR A 494 -5.70 9.25 -17.10
N PRO A 495 -4.98 8.24 -17.62
CA PRO A 495 -5.47 7.45 -18.76
C PRO A 495 -6.82 6.80 -18.47
N THR A 496 -6.99 6.24 -17.26
CA THR A 496 -8.24 5.57 -16.86
C THR A 496 -9.37 6.57 -16.61
N SER A 497 -9.06 7.71 -15.99
CA SER A 497 -10.02 8.79 -15.75
C SER A 497 -10.53 9.39 -17.05
N TYR A 498 -9.65 9.61 -18.03
CA TYR A 498 -10.04 10.16 -19.33
C TYR A 498 -10.79 9.14 -20.20
N LEU A 499 -10.48 7.85 -20.15
CA LEU A 499 -11.32 6.82 -20.78
C LEU A 499 -12.74 6.87 -20.20
N LYS A 500 -12.87 7.04 -18.88
CA LYS A 500 -14.17 7.16 -18.20
C LYS A 500 -14.90 8.43 -18.63
N SER A 501 -14.25 9.61 -18.63
CA SER A 501 -14.86 10.89 -19.02
C SER A 501 -15.30 10.91 -20.49
N LYS A 502 -14.61 10.18 -21.37
CA LYS A 502 -15.00 10.01 -22.78
C LYS A 502 -16.06 8.92 -23.01
N GLY A 503 -16.62 8.32 -21.95
CA GLY A 503 -17.62 7.25 -22.07
C GLY A 503 -17.04 5.90 -22.52
N LEU A 504 -15.71 5.75 -22.56
CA LEU A 504 -15.03 4.55 -23.03
C LEU A 504 -14.71 3.55 -21.89
N GLY A 505 -14.97 3.88 -20.64
CA GLY A 505 -14.59 3.06 -19.47
C GLY A 505 -15.18 1.65 -19.42
N LYS A 506 -16.28 1.39 -20.16
CA LYS A 506 -16.88 0.06 -20.33
C LYS A 506 -16.74 -0.48 -21.76
N ALA A 507 -16.04 0.23 -22.63
CA ALA A 507 -15.93 -0.09 -24.05
C ALA A 507 -14.50 -0.35 -24.49
N CYS A 508 -13.51 -0.11 -23.63
CA CYS A 508 -12.10 -0.34 -23.89
C CYS A 508 -11.45 -1.11 -22.73
N ALA A 509 -10.38 -1.85 -23.04
CA ALA A 509 -9.45 -2.37 -22.05
C ALA A 509 -8.17 -1.52 -22.06
N LEU A 510 -7.45 -1.49 -20.92
CA LEU A 510 -6.17 -0.83 -20.81
C LEU A 510 -5.17 -1.79 -20.15
N ILE A 511 -4.00 -1.98 -20.76
CA ILE A 511 -2.92 -2.83 -20.24
C ILE A 511 -1.61 -2.05 -20.17
N THR A 512 -0.77 -2.33 -19.16
CA THR A 512 0.52 -1.67 -18.99
C THR A 512 1.52 -2.53 -18.21
N ASP A 513 2.80 -2.36 -18.52
CA ASP A 513 3.91 -2.82 -17.68
C ASP A 513 4.19 -1.88 -16.49
N GLY A 514 3.55 -0.71 -16.46
CA GLY A 514 3.48 0.18 -15.32
C GLY A 514 2.43 -0.26 -14.30
N ARG A 515 1.92 0.69 -13.51
CA ARG A 515 0.88 0.45 -12.49
C ARG A 515 -0.21 1.51 -12.54
N PHE A 516 -1.37 1.14 -12.02
CA PHE A 516 -2.50 2.05 -11.89
C PHE A 516 -2.71 2.46 -10.44
N SER A 517 -3.27 3.64 -10.24
CA SER A 517 -3.71 4.12 -8.94
C SER A 517 -4.80 3.21 -8.36
N GLY A 518 -4.86 3.11 -7.04
CA GLY A 518 -5.97 2.49 -6.33
C GLY A 518 -7.34 3.09 -6.67
N GLY A 519 -7.37 4.34 -7.18
CA GLY A 519 -8.55 5.04 -7.68
C GLY A 519 -9.04 4.62 -9.06
N THR A 520 -8.33 3.72 -9.74
CA THR A 520 -8.67 3.26 -11.08
C THR A 520 -9.93 2.40 -11.11
N SER A 521 -10.77 2.62 -12.12
CA SER A 521 -11.94 1.81 -12.46
C SER A 521 -11.92 1.38 -13.92
N GLY A 522 -12.75 0.40 -14.29
CA GLY A 522 -12.78 -0.19 -15.62
C GLY A 522 -11.79 -1.36 -15.79
N LEU A 523 -11.72 -1.91 -16.99
CA LEU A 523 -10.85 -3.05 -17.31
C LEU A 523 -9.39 -2.55 -17.49
N SER A 524 -8.71 -2.34 -16.36
CA SER A 524 -7.35 -1.84 -16.30
C SER A 524 -6.42 -2.89 -15.69
N ILE A 525 -5.46 -3.36 -16.48
CA ILE A 525 -4.54 -4.45 -16.17
C ILE A 525 -3.13 -3.88 -16.10
N GLY A 526 -2.54 -3.89 -14.91
CA GLY A 526 -1.19 -3.41 -14.67
C GLY A 526 -0.20 -4.51 -14.33
N HIS A 527 1.05 -4.09 -14.09
CA HIS A 527 2.14 -4.97 -13.65
C HIS A 527 2.46 -6.09 -14.66
N VAL A 528 2.19 -5.87 -15.95
CA VAL A 528 2.52 -6.87 -16.98
C VAL A 528 4.00 -7.22 -16.89
N SER A 529 4.28 -8.48 -16.61
CA SER A 529 5.63 -8.98 -16.35
C SER A 529 5.93 -10.19 -17.25
N PRO A 530 7.15 -10.25 -17.82
CA PRO A 530 8.21 -9.23 -17.79
C PRO A 530 7.82 -7.91 -18.48
N GLU A 531 8.37 -6.77 -17.99
CA GLU A 531 8.12 -5.46 -18.61
C GLU A 531 8.78 -5.33 -20.00
N ALA A 532 8.33 -4.39 -20.82
CA ALA A 532 8.88 -4.16 -22.16
C ALA A 532 10.40 -3.89 -22.14
N ALA A 533 10.89 -3.13 -21.16
CA ALA A 533 12.31 -2.81 -21.02
C ALA A 533 13.19 -3.99 -20.58
N GLU A 534 12.60 -5.08 -20.10
CA GLU A 534 13.26 -6.35 -19.75
C GLU A 534 13.09 -7.42 -20.85
N GLY A 535 12.55 -7.07 -21.99
CA GLY A 535 12.35 -8.01 -23.10
C GLY A 535 10.99 -8.74 -23.04
N GLY A 536 10.05 -8.28 -22.23
CA GLY A 536 8.70 -8.81 -22.15
C GLY A 536 7.93 -8.67 -23.46
N ALA A 537 7.01 -9.59 -23.71
CA ALA A 537 6.26 -9.65 -24.97
C ALA A 537 5.35 -8.42 -25.20
N ILE A 538 5.00 -7.68 -24.16
CA ILE A 538 4.30 -6.40 -24.29
C ILE A 538 5.09 -5.40 -25.16
N GLY A 539 6.43 -5.48 -25.17
CA GLY A 539 7.32 -4.71 -26.05
C GLY A 539 7.24 -5.12 -27.52
N LEU A 540 6.71 -6.30 -27.83
CA LEU A 540 6.60 -6.87 -29.19
C LEU A 540 5.22 -6.64 -29.81
N VAL A 541 4.25 -6.14 -29.06
CA VAL A 541 2.90 -5.83 -29.56
C VAL A 541 3.01 -4.77 -30.66
N GLN A 542 2.31 -4.98 -31.77
CA GLN A 542 2.20 -4.05 -32.87
C GLN A 542 0.80 -3.43 -32.95
N GLU A 543 0.69 -2.25 -33.55
CA GLU A 543 -0.59 -1.55 -33.71
C GLU A 543 -1.59 -2.43 -34.47
N GLY A 544 -2.79 -2.59 -33.89
CA GLY A 544 -3.86 -3.42 -34.47
C GLY A 544 -3.79 -4.91 -34.14
N ASP A 545 -2.73 -5.40 -33.48
CA ASP A 545 -2.68 -6.79 -33.00
C ASP A 545 -3.89 -7.06 -32.09
N ARG A 546 -4.50 -8.23 -32.19
CA ARG A 546 -5.63 -8.57 -31.32
C ARG A 546 -5.14 -9.12 -29.99
N ILE A 547 -5.71 -8.59 -28.92
CA ILE A 547 -5.45 -9.05 -27.54
C ILE A 547 -6.77 -9.57 -26.94
N GLU A 548 -6.73 -10.79 -26.41
CA GLU A 548 -7.83 -11.44 -25.70
C GLU A 548 -7.56 -11.40 -24.20
N ILE A 549 -8.57 -10.97 -23.44
CA ILE A 549 -8.58 -10.92 -21.98
C ILE A 549 -9.77 -11.75 -21.49
N ASP A 550 -9.52 -12.75 -20.65
CA ASP A 550 -10.57 -13.55 -20.00
C ASP A 550 -10.28 -13.61 -18.48
N ILE A 551 -10.92 -12.72 -17.72
CA ILE A 551 -10.75 -12.65 -16.25
C ILE A 551 -11.23 -13.94 -15.58
N PRO A 552 -12.42 -14.50 -15.88
CA PRO A 552 -12.83 -15.79 -15.33
C PRO A 552 -11.84 -16.93 -15.58
N ALA A 553 -11.25 -17.00 -16.78
CA ALA A 553 -10.25 -18.01 -17.12
C ALA A 553 -8.84 -17.66 -16.61
N ARG A 554 -8.62 -16.44 -16.07
CA ARG A 554 -7.31 -15.93 -15.63
C ARG A 554 -6.28 -15.89 -16.77
N THR A 555 -6.69 -15.49 -17.95
CA THR A 555 -5.80 -15.46 -19.13
C THR A 555 -5.79 -14.10 -19.81
N ILE A 556 -4.61 -13.77 -20.35
CA ILE A 556 -4.40 -12.63 -21.25
C ILE A 556 -3.49 -13.07 -22.42
N LYS A 557 -3.94 -12.89 -23.65
CA LYS A 557 -3.24 -13.42 -24.82
C LYS A 557 -3.12 -12.40 -25.94
N LEU A 558 -1.93 -12.29 -26.47
CA LEU A 558 -1.68 -11.67 -27.76
C LEU A 558 -1.94 -12.74 -28.86
N LEU A 559 -2.91 -12.47 -29.73
CA LEU A 559 -3.38 -13.44 -30.72
C LEU A 559 -2.51 -13.38 -32.00
N VAL A 560 -1.23 -13.65 -31.82
CA VAL A 560 -0.25 -13.88 -32.90
C VAL A 560 0.42 -15.24 -32.68
N SER A 561 0.95 -15.85 -33.76
CA SER A 561 1.59 -17.16 -33.60
C SER A 561 2.92 -17.07 -32.84
N ASP A 562 3.34 -18.18 -32.26
CA ASP A 562 4.63 -18.25 -31.54
C ASP A 562 5.81 -17.98 -32.51
N GLU A 563 5.70 -18.39 -33.77
CA GLU A 563 6.70 -18.12 -34.80
C GLU A 563 6.83 -16.62 -35.10
N GLU A 564 5.70 -15.91 -35.18
CA GLU A 564 5.69 -14.46 -35.37
C GLU A 564 6.25 -13.73 -34.15
N LEU A 565 5.91 -14.16 -32.93
CA LEU A 565 6.50 -13.60 -31.70
C LEU A 565 8.02 -13.83 -31.68
N ALA A 566 8.48 -15.01 -32.02
CA ALA A 566 9.91 -15.32 -32.10
C ALA A 566 10.62 -14.46 -33.16
N HIS A 567 10.00 -14.26 -34.33
CA HIS A 567 10.50 -13.37 -35.36
C HIS A 567 10.61 -11.93 -34.89
N ARG A 568 9.55 -11.38 -34.23
CA ARG A 568 9.55 -10.02 -33.68
C ARG A 568 10.62 -9.87 -32.58
N ARG A 569 10.80 -10.88 -31.74
CA ARG A 569 11.83 -10.90 -30.69
C ARG A 569 13.23 -10.84 -31.29
N ALA A 570 13.50 -11.64 -32.30
CA ALA A 570 14.78 -11.63 -33.04
C ALA A 570 15.03 -10.26 -33.70
N ALA A 571 14.03 -9.69 -34.36
CA ALA A 571 14.11 -8.36 -34.96
C ALA A 571 14.38 -7.26 -33.91
N MET A 572 13.76 -7.37 -32.72
CA MET A 572 14.02 -6.44 -31.64
C MET A 572 15.44 -6.57 -31.09
N GLN A 573 15.94 -7.79 -30.90
CA GLN A 573 17.31 -8.04 -30.45
C GLN A 573 18.37 -7.51 -31.42
N HIS A 574 18.11 -7.57 -32.72
CA HIS A 574 19.02 -7.02 -33.75
C HIS A 574 19.20 -5.49 -33.66
N LYS A 575 18.32 -4.75 -32.96
CA LYS A 575 18.51 -3.32 -32.71
C LYS A 575 19.65 -3.02 -31.73
N GLY A 576 20.23 -4.02 -31.07
CA GLY A 576 21.35 -3.86 -30.15
C GLY A 576 21.02 -2.92 -28.99
N ALA A 577 21.78 -1.86 -28.82
CA ALA A 577 21.59 -0.89 -27.73
C ALA A 577 20.25 -0.12 -27.79
N GLU A 578 19.62 -0.07 -28.95
CA GLU A 578 18.30 0.56 -29.14
C GLU A 578 17.13 -0.42 -28.93
N ALA A 579 17.43 -1.69 -28.67
CA ALA A 579 16.41 -2.68 -28.35
C ALA A 579 15.71 -2.35 -27.02
N TRP A 580 14.44 -2.71 -26.92
CA TRP A 580 13.66 -2.64 -25.69
C TRP A 580 13.58 -1.24 -25.07
N ARG A 581 13.50 -0.23 -25.93
CA ARG A 581 13.36 1.18 -25.58
C ARG A 581 12.22 1.83 -26.36
N PRO A 582 11.63 2.92 -25.85
CA PRO A 582 10.67 3.72 -26.61
C PRO A 582 11.26 4.15 -27.97
N THR A 583 10.42 4.13 -29.01
CA THR A 583 10.83 4.52 -30.37
C THR A 583 11.03 6.03 -30.50
N LYS A 584 10.38 6.80 -29.62
CA LYS A 584 10.51 8.27 -29.57
C LYS A 584 11.10 8.68 -28.23
N PRO A 585 11.97 9.72 -28.21
CA PRO A 585 12.45 10.30 -26.96
C PRO A 585 11.28 10.84 -26.14
N ARG A 586 11.24 10.49 -24.85
CA ARG A 586 10.29 11.04 -23.89
C ARG A 586 10.83 12.33 -23.28
N LYS A 587 9.95 13.29 -23.01
CA LYS A 587 10.31 14.58 -22.40
C LYS A 587 10.55 14.50 -20.90
N ARG A 588 11.01 13.38 -20.36
CA ARG A 588 11.27 13.22 -18.92
C ARG A 588 12.75 13.21 -18.61
N GLN A 589 13.12 13.82 -17.46
CA GLN A 589 14.49 13.87 -17.00
C GLN A 589 14.79 12.69 -16.07
N ILE A 590 15.63 11.76 -16.51
CA ILE A 590 16.06 10.62 -15.68
C ILE A 590 17.31 11.02 -14.90
N THR A 591 17.13 11.24 -13.60
CA THR A 591 18.18 11.65 -12.65
C THR A 591 19.08 10.47 -12.25
N THR A 592 20.16 10.77 -11.53
CA THR A 592 21.08 9.74 -10.99
C THR A 592 20.34 8.77 -10.06
N ALA A 593 19.44 9.26 -9.21
CA ALA A 593 18.66 8.41 -8.29
C ALA A 593 17.77 7.41 -9.05
N LEU A 594 17.06 7.89 -10.09
CA LEU A 594 16.22 7.03 -10.91
C LEU A 594 17.02 6.01 -11.72
N ARG A 595 18.21 6.39 -12.23
CA ARG A 595 19.12 5.44 -12.90
C ARG A 595 19.63 4.36 -11.96
N ALA A 596 19.99 4.74 -10.74
CA ALA A 596 20.44 3.77 -9.73
C ALA A 596 19.33 2.76 -9.38
N TYR A 597 18.10 3.22 -9.24
CA TYR A 597 16.96 2.33 -9.04
C TYR A 597 16.77 1.39 -10.25
N ALA A 598 16.67 1.93 -11.46
CA ALA A 598 16.46 1.15 -12.68
C ALA A 598 17.53 0.08 -12.93
N ALA A 599 18.78 0.37 -12.54
CA ALA A 599 19.90 -0.56 -12.71
C ALA A 599 19.82 -1.81 -11.82
N LEU A 600 19.13 -1.72 -10.69
CA LEU A 600 19.07 -2.78 -9.68
C LEU A 600 17.68 -3.38 -9.50
N THR A 601 16.63 -2.75 -10.03
CA THR A 601 15.26 -3.18 -9.80
C THR A 601 14.93 -4.50 -10.52
N THR A 602 14.11 -5.32 -9.86
CA THR A 602 13.50 -6.53 -10.42
C THR A 602 12.16 -6.21 -11.11
N SER A 603 11.53 -7.20 -11.73
CA SER A 603 10.20 -7.07 -12.32
C SER A 603 9.11 -6.81 -11.27
N ALA A 604 7.94 -6.35 -11.72
CA ALA A 604 6.78 -6.15 -10.86
C ALA A 604 6.30 -7.46 -10.22
N ALA A 605 6.39 -8.60 -10.91
CA ALA A 605 6.05 -9.92 -10.38
C ALA A 605 6.95 -10.36 -9.20
N ARG A 606 8.09 -9.68 -9.00
CA ARG A 606 9.01 -9.87 -7.88
C ARG A 606 9.00 -8.69 -6.90
N GLY A 607 7.95 -7.85 -6.94
CA GLY A 607 7.78 -6.70 -6.07
C GLY A 607 8.57 -5.45 -6.46
N ALA A 608 9.22 -5.42 -7.63
CA ALA A 608 10.05 -4.31 -8.09
C ALA A 608 11.08 -3.87 -7.04
N VAL A 609 11.71 -4.82 -6.36
CA VAL A 609 12.75 -4.60 -5.34
C VAL A 609 14.11 -4.42 -5.99
N ARG A 610 15.04 -3.77 -5.29
CA ARG A 610 16.44 -3.75 -5.71
C ARG A 610 17.10 -5.08 -5.35
N GLU A 611 17.72 -5.71 -6.31
CA GLU A 611 18.52 -6.91 -6.12
C GLU A 611 19.98 -6.64 -6.48
N ILE A 612 20.88 -7.01 -5.58
CA ILE A 612 22.32 -6.92 -5.84
C ILE A 612 22.71 -8.08 -6.75
N PRO A 613 23.24 -7.83 -7.96
CA PRO A 613 23.67 -8.89 -8.85
C PRO A 613 24.69 -9.83 -8.21
N GLU A 614 24.59 -11.13 -8.48
CA GLU A 614 25.48 -12.16 -7.88
C GLU A 614 26.97 -11.85 -8.04
N ARG A 615 27.34 -11.29 -9.21
CA ARG A 615 28.74 -10.87 -9.49
C ARG A 615 29.27 -9.77 -8.53
N LEU A 616 28.38 -9.14 -7.75
CA LEU A 616 28.70 -8.09 -6.78
C LEU A 616 28.47 -8.56 -5.32
N ARG A 617 28.00 -9.79 -5.14
CA ARG A 617 27.91 -10.50 -3.86
C ARG A 617 29.22 -11.25 -3.62
#